data_1bc6d063832170ce6dc443a6ba4dad47
#
_entry.id   1bc6d063832170ce6dc443a6ba4dad47
#
_cell.length_a   1.000
_cell.length_b   1.000
_cell.length_c   1.000
_cell.angle_alpha   90.00
_cell.angle_beta   90.00
_cell.angle_gamma   90.00
#
_symmetry.space_group_name_H-M   'P 1'
#
loop_
_entity.id
_entity.type
_entity.pdbx_description
1 polymer ?
#
loop_
_entity_poly.entity_id
_entity_poly.type
_entity_poly.pdbx_seq_one_letter_code
_entity_poly.pdbx_strand_id
1 'polypeptide(L)'
;MPFTFEQLHDKDWNSSVCDLLSERIKNDVNDQELAKLLTPDYPFFCKRVLIIDDYFTTFNKENVHLVNDPGGVVAVNEAGLEMSSGDLYELEVIIYATGFDAGLIPFTVKGKNGVTLANKFGASSENNYQMIEPKTLWGLHVNDMPNFYMMVGPQSLNPVTNVTLLCEEQGKYIAKLVSSMKLNNKDEVEPLEEAVENWTDKCNVSSDGKIWLQCNNWYMKGTKDDQSAGRSRSKSMWMESHESYLNHLLGGADGHQDDLLKFS
;
A
#
# COMPACT_ATOMS: atom_id res chain seq x y z
N MET A 1 -4.70 17.83 14.32
CA MET A 1 -3.82 18.90 13.82
C MET A 1 -3.76 18.81 12.32
N PRO A 2 -4.06 19.86 11.57
CA PRO A 2 -3.75 19.86 10.14
C PRO A 2 -2.23 19.90 9.97
N PHE A 3 -1.70 19.11 9.06
CA PHE A 3 -0.27 19.09 8.71
C PHE A 3 -0.10 19.07 7.20
N THR A 4 1.04 19.54 6.72
CA THR A 4 1.39 19.46 5.29
C THR A 4 2.05 18.12 4.97
N PHE A 5 2.08 17.80 3.68
CA PHE A 5 2.75 16.58 3.20
C PHE A 5 4.25 16.61 3.53
N GLU A 6 4.91 17.76 3.44
CA GLU A 6 6.32 17.96 3.75
C GLU A 6 6.61 17.76 5.23
N GLN A 7 5.76 18.32 6.13
CA GLN A 7 5.89 18.14 7.58
C GLN A 7 5.85 16.67 7.99
N LEU A 8 5.05 15.84 7.29
CA LEU A 8 4.98 14.41 7.58
C LEU A 8 6.35 13.73 7.50
N HIS A 9 7.24 14.21 6.62
CA HIS A 9 8.57 13.65 6.40
C HIS A 9 9.68 14.36 7.17
N ASP A 10 9.37 15.48 7.84
CA ASP A 10 10.29 16.16 8.74
C ASP A 10 10.46 15.33 10.03
N LYS A 11 11.71 14.97 10.36
CA LYS A 11 12.02 14.07 11.47
C LYS A 11 11.69 14.66 12.82
N ASP A 12 11.97 15.95 13.02
CA ASP A 12 11.79 16.62 14.31
C ASP A 12 10.29 16.84 14.57
N TRP A 13 9.55 17.26 13.55
CA TRP A 13 8.10 17.37 13.62
C TRP A 13 7.45 16.01 13.88
N ASN A 14 7.84 14.98 13.14
CA ASN A 14 7.29 13.63 13.28
C ASN A 14 7.56 13.05 14.67
N SER A 15 8.79 13.21 15.19
CA SER A 15 9.15 12.83 16.57
C SER A 15 8.27 13.53 17.60
N SER A 16 8.07 14.84 17.45
CA SER A 16 7.22 15.62 18.38
C SER A 16 5.77 15.13 18.36
N VAL A 17 5.26 14.72 17.21
CA VAL A 17 3.91 14.11 17.11
C VAL A 17 3.88 12.74 17.77
N CYS A 18 4.91 11.90 17.59
CA CYS A 18 5.01 10.61 18.26
C CYS A 18 5.01 10.77 19.79
N ASP A 19 5.76 11.74 20.32
CA ASP A 19 5.79 12.05 21.77
C ASP A 19 4.43 12.45 22.29
N LEU A 20 3.74 13.36 21.58
CA LEU A 20 2.38 13.81 21.92
C LEU A 20 1.37 12.65 21.96
N LEU A 21 1.42 11.78 20.96
CA LEU A 21 0.52 10.62 20.87
C LEU A 21 0.85 9.59 21.96
N SER A 22 2.14 9.37 22.26
CA SER A 22 2.58 8.50 23.34
C SER A 22 2.10 8.99 24.71
N GLU A 23 2.17 10.29 24.94
CA GLU A 23 1.64 10.89 26.18
C GLU A 23 0.12 10.76 26.27
N ARG A 24 -0.60 10.94 25.16
CA ARG A 24 -2.03 10.69 25.11
C ARG A 24 -2.36 9.24 25.47
N ILE A 25 -1.66 8.25 24.91
CA ILE A 25 -1.88 6.83 25.23
C ILE A 25 -1.68 6.56 26.72
N LYS A 26 -0.61 7.12 27.31
CA LYS A 26 -0.35 7.01 28.77
C LYS A 26 -1.46 7.60 29.63
N ASN A 27 -2.11 8.66 29.15
CA ASN A 27 -3.23 9.29 29.86
C ASN A 27 -4.55 8.53 29.68
N ASP A 28 -4.77 7.93 28.50
CA ASP A 28 -6.00 7.21 28.17
C ASP A 28 -6.04 5.78 28.76
N VAL A 29 -4.87 5.16 29.02
CA VAL A 29 -4.75 3.78 29.53
C VAL A 29 -4.28 3.79 30.99
N ASN A 30 -5.06 3.20 31.89
CA ASN A 30 -4.77 3.18 33.32
C ASN A 30 -3.53 2.37 33.69
N ASP A 31 -3.36 1.20 33.04
CA ASP A 31 -2.19 0.33 33.21
C ASP A 31 -1.02 0.85 32.36
N GLN A 32 0.05 1.29 33.03
CA GLN A 32 1.21 1.89 32.35
C GLN A 32 2.07 0.88 31.59
N GLU A 33 2.09 -0.39 31.98
CA GLU A 33 2.78 -1.43 31.22
C GLU A 33 1.99 -1.76 29.94
N LEU A 34 0.67 -1.82 30.03
CA LEU A 34 -0.20 -1.95 28.87
C LEU A 34 -0.10 -0.73 27.94
N ALA A 35 -0.04 0.49 28.48
CA ALA A 35 0.16 1.71 27.70
C ALA A 35 1.45 1.66 26.87
N LYS A 36 2.54 1.12 27.41
CA LYS A 36 3.80 0.92 26.68
C LYS A 36 3.64 -0.07 25.53
N LEU A 37 2.94 -1.18 25.74
CA LEU A 37 2.68 -2.17 24.70
C LEU A 37 1.81 -1.62 23.56
N LEU A 38 0.89 -0.73 23.89
CA LEU A 38 0.00 -0.07 22.92
C LEU A 38 0.66 1.11 22.19
N THR A 39 1.79 1.59 22.68
CA THR A 39 2.52 2.71 22.05
C THR A 39 3.32 2.22 20.84
N PRO A 40 3.08 2.76 19.63
CA PRO A 40 3.82 2.37 18.44
C PRO A 40 5.32 2.68 18.55
N ASP A 41 6.14 1.78 18.03
CA ASP A 41 7.62 1.90 17.96
C ASP A 41 8.12 2.44 16.60
N TYR A 42 7.22 2.98 15.79
CA TYR A 42 7.51 3.47 14.45
C TYR A 42 7.02 4.93 14.26
N PRO A 43 7.59 5.67 13.28
CA PRO A 43 7.21 7.05 13.02
C PRO A 43 5.73 7.23 12.72
N PHE A 44 5.16 8.35 13.14
CA PHE A 44 3.78 8.72 12.84
C PHE A 44 3.52 8.67 11.33
N PHE A 45 2.42 8.07 10.92
CA PHE A 45 2.04 7.84 9.52
C PHE A 45 2.92 6.85 8.72
N CYS A 46 3.93 6.23 9.32
CA CYS A 46 4.70 5.16 8.64
C CYS A 46 3.82 3.95 8.29
N LYS A 47 2.77 3.73 9.07
CA LYS A 47 1.60 2.90 8.72
C LYS A 47 0.37 3.80 8.69
N ARG A 48 -0.65 3.43 7.89
CA ARG A 48 -1.87 4.22 7.78
C ARG A 48 -2.52 4.45 9.14
N VAL A 49 -2.75 5.71 9.48
CA VAL A 49 -3.38 6.09 10.74
C VAL A 49 -4.88 5.76 10.68
N LEU A 50 -5.39 5.18 11.75
CA LEU A 50 -6.82 5.02 12.01
C LEU A 50 -7.27 6.12 12.96
N ILE A 51 -8.40 6.75 12.65
CA ILE A 51 -9.02 7.78 13.49
C ILE A 51 -10.15 7.11 14.25
N ILE A 52 -9.99 7.02 15.57
CA ILE A 52 -10.96 6.41 16.48
C ILE A 52 -10.88 7.10 17.84
N ASP A 53 -12.03 7.24 18.52
CA ASP A 53 -12.10 8.05 19.74
C ASP A 53 -11.80 7.24 21.01
N ASP A 54 -12.23 5.99 21.08
CA ASP A 54 -12.28 5.17 22.30
C ASP A 54 -11.41 3.90 22.28
N TYR A 55 -10.52 3.75 21.28
CA TYR A 55 -9.70 2.54 21.16
C TYR A 55 -8.85 2.30 22.41
N PHE A 56 -8.09 3.29 22.88
CA PHE A 56 -7.20 3.14 24.02
C PHE A 56 -7.95 3.00 25.33
N THR A 57 -9.00 3.80 25.55
CA THR A 57 -9.82 3.72 26.76
C THR A 57 -10.60 2.40 26.87
N THR A 58 -10.82 1.72 25.77
CA THR A 58 -11.47 0.38 25.77
C THR A 58 -10.66 -0.65 26.57
N PHE A 59 -9.33 -0.54 26.62
CA PHE A 59 -8.47 -1.42 27.39
C PHE A 59 -8.55 -1.21 28.91
N ASN A 60 -9.24 -0.17 29.40
CA ASN A 60 -9.52 0.02 30.82
C ASN A 60 -10.71 -0.82 31.33
N LYS A 61 -11.42 -1.52 30.43
CA LYS A 61 -12.53 -2.41 30.81
C LYS A 61 -11.99 -3.75 31.30
N GLU A 62 -12.59 -4.25 32.38
CA GLU A 62 -12.17 -5.52 33.03
C GLU A 62 -12.24 -6.74 32.10
N ASN A 63 -13.11 -6.69 31.09
CA ASN A 63 -13.31 -7.79 30.12
C ASN A 63 -12.55 -7.60 28.80
N VAL A 64 -11.60 -6.68 28.73
CA VAL A 64 -10.76 -6.44 27.53
C VAL A 64 -9.30 -6.68 27.88
N HIS A 65 -8.69 -7.65 27.22
CA HIS A 65 -7.31 -8.06 27.46
C HIS A 65 -6.50 -8.00 26.17
N LEU A 66 -5.30 -7.40 26.24
CA LEU A 66 -4.31 -7.49 25.18
C LEU A 66 -3.42 -8.71 25.41
N VAL A 67 -3.42 -9.65 24.48
CA VAL A 67 -2.47 -10.76 24.47
C VAL A 67 -1.33 -10.41 23.51
N ASN A 68 -0.12 -10.27 24.04
CA ASN A 68 1.09 -9.98 23.28
C ASN A 68 2.10 -11.10 23.43
N ASP A 69 1.88 -12.20 22.69
CA ASP A 69 2.79 -13.35 22.65
C ASP A 69 3.64 -13.24 21.37
N PRO A 70 4.98 -13.16 21.48
CA PRO A 70 5.87 -13.01 20.30
C PRO A 70 5.77 -14.15 19.29
N GLY A 71 5.48 -15.38 19.74
CA GLY A 71 5.27 -16.53 18.86
C GLY A 71 3.84 -16.69 18.35
N GLY A 72 2.91 -15.90 18.91
CA GLY A 72 1.51 -15.86 18.49
C GLY A 72 0.74 -17.16 18.77
N VAL A 73 -0.34 -17.36 18.02
CA VAL A 73 -1.19 -18.54 18.08
C VAL A 73 -0.51 -19.69 17.36
N VAL A 74 -0.33 -20.83 18.04
CA VAL A 74 0.30 -22.04 17.48
C VAL A 74 -0.72 -23.11 17.12
N ALA A 75 -1.87 -23.16 17.80
CA ALA A 75 -2.94 -24.09 17.48
C ALA A 75 -4.32 -23.49 17.78
N VAL A 76 -5.31 -23.99 17.04
CA VAL A 76 -6.74 -23.80 17.31
C VAL A 76 -7.32 -25.19 17.57
N ASN A 77 -7.96 -25.39 18.72
CA ASN A 77 -8.57 -26.64 19.09
C ASN A 77 -10.02 -26.42 19.58
N GLU A 78 -10.70 -27.49 20.02
CA GLU A 78 -12.10 -27.41 20.46
C GLU A 78 -12.29 -26.53 21.71
N ALA A 79 -11.25 -26.36 22.53
CA ALA A 79 -11.30 -25.53 23.73
C ALA A 79 -11.01 -24.05 23.47
N GLY A 80 -10.27 -23.70 22.38
CA GLY A 80 -9.91 -22.31 22.08
C GLY A 80 -8.60 -22.14 21.33
N LEU A 81 -7.82 -21.13 21.70
CA LEU A 81 -6.53 -20.78 21.10
C LEU A 81 -5.39 -21.17 22.02
N GLU A 82 -4.42 -21.91 21.49
CA GLU A 82 -3.16 -22.23 22.16
C GLU A 82 -2.08 -21.27 21.68
N MET A 83 -1.40 -20.62 22.62
CA MET A 83 -0.35 -19.64 22.35
C MET A 83 1.03 -20.31 22.38
N SER A 84 2.02 -19.65 21.81
CA SER A 84 3.41 -20.15 21.83
C SER A 84 4.02 -20.22 23.25
N SER A 85 3.51 -19.43 24.18
CA SER A 85 3.82 -19.51 25.61
C SER A 85 3.32 -20.80 26.28
N GLY A 86 2.39 -21.52 25.65
CA GLY A 86 1.67 -22.66 26.23
C GLY A 86 0.35 -22.27 26.91
N ASP A 87 -0.01 -21.00 26.92
CA ASP A 87 -1.29 -20.55 27.46
C ASP A 87 -2.44 -20.98 26.55
N LEU A 88 -3.54 -21.42 27.16
CA LEU A 88 -4.79 -21.75 26.45
C LEU A 88 -5.87 -20.71 26.79
N TYR A 89 -6.39 -20.07 25.76
CA TYR A 89 -7.53 -19.16 25.88
C TYR A 89 -8.80 -19.87 25.44
N GLU A 90 -9.68 -20.16 26.38
CA GLU A 90 -11.00 -20.74 26.11
C GLU A 90 -11.91 -19.67 25.49
N LEU A 91 -12.47 -19.96 24.32
CA LEU A 91 -13.22 -19.00 23.50
C LEU A 91 -14.46 -19.64 22.89
N GLU A 92 -15.56 -18.90 22.87
CA GLU A 92 -16.77 -19.25 22.14
C GLU A 92 -16.78 -18.76 20.68
N VAL A 93 -16.05 -17.65 20.41
CA VAL A 93 -16.01 -17.01 19.10
C VAL A 93 -14.59 -16.54 18.80
N ILE A 94 -14.10 -16.82 17.59
CA ILE A 94 -12.84 -16.32 17.06
C ILE A 94 -13.12 -15.43 15.86
N ILE A 95 -12.61 -14.19 15.89
CA ILE A 95 -12.73 -13.23 14.78
C ILE A 95 -11.36 -13.09 14.11
N TYR A 96 -11.25 -13.56 12.86
CA TYR A 96 -10.06 -13.39 12.06
C TYR A 96 -10.01 -11.99 11.47
N ALA A 97 -9.15 -11.13 11.99
CA ALA A 97 -8.90 -9.79 11.48
C ALA A 97 -7.46 -9.66 10.93
N THR A 98 -6.98 -10.69 10.25
CA THR A 98 -5.59 -10.87 9.78
C THR A 98 -5.22 -10.01 8.57
N GLY A 99 -6.20 -9.30 7.99
CA GLY A 99 -5.99 -8.42 6.83
C GLY A 99 -6.04 -9.14 5.48
N PHE A 100 -5.72 -8.40 4.44
CA PHE A 100 -5.63 -8.90 3.07
C PHE A 100 -4.18 -9.05 2.65
N ASP A 101 -3.92 -9.99 1.76
CA ASP A 101 -2.63 -10.15 1.11
C ASP A 101 -2.52 -9.14 -0.05
N ALA A 102 -2.07 -7.93 0.28
CA ALA A 102 -1.91 -6.86 -0.68
C ALA A 102 -0.73 -7.15 -1.61
N GLY A 103 -0.98 -7.23 -2.90
CA GLY A 103 0.05 -7.52 -3.91
C GLY A 103 0.00 -8.93 -4.45
N LEU A 104 -0.96 -9.73 -4.02
CA LEU A 104 -1.29 -11.00 -4.66
C LEU A 104 -1.99 -10.76 -6.00
N ILE A 105 -1.64 -11.55 -7.02
CA ILE A 105 -2.41 -11.62 -8.27
C ILE A 105 -3.32 -12.86 -8.18
N PRO A 106 -4.61 -12.69 -7.79
CA PRO A 106 -5.47 -13.82 -7.44
C PRO A 106 -6.10 -14.50 -8.67
N PHE A 107 -5.89 -13.95 -9.86
CA PHE A 107 -6.47 -14.47 -11.11
C PHE A 107 -5.51 -14.29 -12.29
N THR A 108 -5.69 -15.08 -13.34
CA THR A 108 -4.84 -15.00 -14.51
C THR A 108 -5.33 -13.93 -15.48
N VAL A 109 -4.49 -12.93 -15.76
CA VAL A 109 -4.67 -11.97 -16.85
C VAL A 109 -3.65 -12.30 -17.93
N LYS A 110 -4.11 -12.46 -19.17
CA LYS A 110 -3.27 -12.74 -20.34
C LYS A 110 -3.31 -11.56 -21.30
N GLY A 111 -2.16 -11.08 -21.68
CA GLY A 111 -1.95 -10.08 -22.70
C GLY A 111 -1.59 -10.67 -24.06
N LYS A 112 -0.94 -9.87 -24.89
CA LYS A 112 -0.43 -10.28 -26.21
C LYS A 112 0.58 -11.43 -26.08
N ASN A 113 0.61 -12.31 -27.08
CA ASN A 113 1.57 -13.41 -27.19
C ASN A 113 1.62 -14.35 -25.97
N GLY A 114 0.53 -14.44 -25.18
CA GLY A 114 0.45 -15.31 -24.01
C GLY A 114 1.19 -14.81 -22.78
N VAL A 115 1.72 -13.59 -22.81
CA VAL A 115 2.32 -12.93 -21.61
C VAL A 115 1.26 -12.78 -20.53
N THR A 116 1.59 -13.09 -19.29
CA THR A 116 0.67 -12.94 -18.16
C THR A 116 1.05 -11.74 -17.28
N LEU A 117 0.06 -11.16 -16.59
CA LEU A 117 0.30 -10.09 -15.61
C LEU A 117 1.25 -10.57 -14.50
N ALA A 118 1.10 -11.83 -14.08
CA ALA A 118 2.00 -12.46 -13.12
C ALA A 118 3.46 -12.41 -13.59
N ASN A 119 3.72 -12.82 -14.84
CA ASN A 119 5.07 -12.76 -15.41
C ASN A 119 5.62 -11.33 -15.47
N LYS A 120 4.77 -10.36 -15.87
CA LYS A 120 5.17 -8.94 -15.93
C LYS A 120 5.56 -8.37 -14.56
N PHE A 121 4.95 -8.86 -13.50
CA PHE A 121 5.19 -8.36 -12.13
C PHE A 121 6.07 -9.29 -11.29
N GLY A 122 6.74 -10.27 -11.93
CA GLY A 122 7.63 -11.20 -11.25
C GLY A 122 6.92 -12.16 -10.29
N ALA A 123 5.59 -12.30 -10.42
CA ALA A 123 4.80 -13.20 -9.59
C ALA A 123 4.86 -14.64 -10.14
N SER A 124 5.12 -15.61 -9.28
CA SER A 124 5.18 -17.03 -9.63
C SER A 124 4.70 -17.90 -8.45
N SER A 125 4.56 -19.20 -8.69
CA SER A 125 4.25 -20.16 -7.63
C SER A 125 5.35 -20.24 -6.55
N GLU A 126 6.59 -19.91 -6.89
CA GLU A 126 7.73 -19.90 -5.96
C GLU A 126 7.63 -18.78 -4.91
N ASN A 127 6.95 -17.69 -5.26
CA ASN A 127 6.73 -16.54 -4.37
C ASN A 127 5.24 -16.35 -4.00
N ASN A 128 4.45 -17.42 -4.06
CA ASN A 128 3.01 -17.41 -3.79
C ASN A 128 2.23 -16.37 -4.60
N TYR A 129 2.63 -16.15 -5.85
CA TYR A 129 2.04 -15.15 -6.77
C TYR A 129 2.07 -13.71 -6.26
N GLN A 130 3.01 -13.40 -5.37
CA GLN A 130 3.26 -12.03 -4.92
C GLN A 130 3.95 -11.22 -6.02
N MET A 131 3.49 -10.00 -6.25
CA MET A 131 4.18 -9.07 -7.14
C MET A 131 5.52 -8.68 -6.53
N ILE A 132 6.61 -8.84 -7.27
CA ILE A 132 7.97 -8.44 -6.84
C ILE A 132 8.31 -7.07 -7.41
N GLU A 133 8.19 -6.91 -8.72
CA GLU A 133 8.57 -5.70 -9.45
C GLU A 133 7.43 -5.25 -10.38
N PRO A 134 6.31 -4.76 -9.84
CA PRO A 134 5.24 -4.26 -10.69
C PRO A 134 5.70 -3.01 -11.42
N LYS A 135 5.65 -3.03 -12.74
CA LYS A 135 5.93 -1.90 -13.62
C LYS A 135 4.67 -1.52 -14.37
N THR A 136 4.26 -0.28 -14.25
CA THR A 136 3.04 0.26 -14.85
C THR A 136 3.28 1.67 -15.38
N LEU A 137 2.40 2.17 -16.20
CA LEU A 137 2.27 3.60 -16.42
C LEU A 137 1.10 4.11 -15.57
N TRP A 138 1.39 4.95 -14.58
CA TRP A 138 0.44 5.59 -13.63
C TRP A 138 -0.38 4.61 -12.79
N GLY A 139 0.08 3.36 -12.64
CA GLY A 139 -0.70 2.33 -11.95
C GLY A 139 -1.93 1.85 -12.72
N LEU A 140 -2.09 2.26 -13.98
CA LEU A 140 -3.24 1.96 -14.84
C LEU A 140 -2.89 0.99 -15.96
N HIS A 141 -1.86 1.30 -16.73
CA HIS A 141 -1.51 0.58 -17.95
C HIS A 141 -0.32 -0.36 -17.74
N VAL A 142 -0.32 -1.47 -18.46
CA VAL A 142 0.76 -2.47 -18.45
C VAL A 142 1.15 -2.79 -19.89
N ASN A 143 2.46 -2.88 -20.19
CA ASN A 143 2.95 -3.29 -21.50
C ASN A 143 2.46 -4.69 -21.89
N ASP A 144 2.25 -4.92 -23.20
CA ASP A 144 1.73 -6.15 -23.77
C ASP A 144 0.32 -6.52 -23.29
N MET A 145 -0.40 -5.57 -22.66
CA MET A 145 -1.77 -5.73 -22.23
C MET A 145 -2.66 -4.61 -22.77
N PRO A 146 -2.93 -4.60 -24.08
CA PRO A 146 -3.75 -3.56 -24.69
C PRO A 146 -5.15 -3.53 -24.10
N ASN A 147 -5.69 -2.32 -23.93
CA ASN A 147 -7.03 -2.08 -23.39
C ASN A 147 -7.25 -2.64 -21.96
N PHE A 148 -6.17 -2.96 -21.24
CA PHE A 148 -6.23 -3.40 -19.86
C PHE A 148 -5.90 -2.23 -18.93
N TYR A 149 -6.78 -2.01 -17.97
CA TYR A 149 -6.65 -0.94 -16.98
C TYR A 149 -6.78 -1.49 -15.57
N MET A 150 -5.80 -1.19 -14.71
CA MET A 150 -5.86 -1.49 -13.29
C MET A 150 -6.24 -0.25 -12.50
N MET A 151 -7.46 -0.22 -11.95
CA MET A 151 -7.85 0.84 -11.03
C MET A 151 -7.07 0.69 -9.71
N VAL A 152 -6.43 1.78 -9.26
CA VAL A 152 -5.62 1.79 -8.04
C VAL A 152 -4.52 0.71 -8.06
N GLY A 153 -3.96 0.47 -9.24
CA GLY A 153 -2.86 -0.48 -9.40
C GLY A 153 -1.55 -0.01 -8.77
N PRO A 154 -0.52 -0.87 -8.77
CA PRO A 154 0.81 -0.49 -8.27
C PRO A 154 1.31 0.80 -8.91
N GLN A 155 2.03 1.64 -8.15
CA GLN A 155 2.58 2.92 -8.60
C GLN A 155 1.56 4.04 -8.84
N SER A 156 0.31 3.94 -8.32
CA SER A 156 -0.73 4.96 -8.52
C SER A 156 -1.10 5.76 -7.28
N LEU A 157 -0.78 5.33 -6.08
CA LEU A 157 -1.23 6.01 -4.86
C LEU A 157 -0.13 6.03 -3.79
N ASN A 158 -0.22 7.00 -2.91
CA ASN A 158 0.52 7.07 -1.66
C ASN A 158 -0.37 6.75 -0.45
N PRO A 159 0.21 6.53 0.74
CA PRO A 159 -0.54 6.16 1.94
C PRO A 159 -1.56 7.19 2.44
N VAL A 160 -1.47 8.46 2.02
CA VAL A 160 -2.42 9.53 2.43
C VAL A 160 -3.52 9.77 1.40
N THR A 161 -3.45 9.15 0.22
CA THR A 161 -4.43 9.36 -0.86
C THR A 161 -5.80 8.81 -0.47
N ASN A 162 -6.84 9.59 -0.77
CA ASN A 162 -8.21 9.10 -0.74
C ASN A 162 -8.45 8.19 -1.96
N VAL A 163 -8.63 6.90 -1.71
CA VAL A 163 -8.75 5.87 -2.76
C VAL A 163 -9.98 6.10 -3.64
N THR A 164 -11.10 6.53 -3.08
CA THR A 164 -12.35 6.77 -3.87
C THR A 164 -12.18 7.95 -4.82
N LEU A 165 -11.53 9.01 -4.38
CA LEU A 165 -11.20 10.15 -5.24
C LEU A 165 -10.24 9.73 -6.36
N LEU A 166 -9.23 8.93 -6.05
CA LEU A 166 -8.32 8.40 -7.06
C LEU A 166 -9.05 7.56 -8.11
N CYS A 167 -9.96 6.67 -7.68
CA CYS A 167 -10.78 5.88 -8.61
C CYS A 167 -11.61 6.78 -9.54
N GLU A 168 -12.18 7.86 -9.01
CA GLU A 168 -12.96 8.82 -9.81
C GLU A 168 -12.10 9.48 -10.89
N GLU A 169 -10.92 9.96 -10.54
CA GLU A 169 -10.01 10.62 -11.49
C GLU A 169 -9.46 9.64 -12.53
N GLN A 170 -9.08 8.44 -12.12
CA GLN A 170 -8.66 7.39 -13.06
C GLN A 170 -9.80 6.96 -13.99
N GLY A 171 -11.03 6.88 -13.48
CA GLY A 171 -12.22 6.59 -14.29
C GLY A 171 -12.51 7.67 -15.33
N LYS A 172 -12.38 8.96 -14.97
CA LYS A 172 -12.50 10.10 -15.90
C LYS A 172 -11.44 10.03 -17.00
N TYR A 173 -10.19 9.71 -16.63
CA TYR A 173 -9.10 9.54 -17.59
C TYR A 173 -9.41 8.42 -18.58
N ILE A 174 -9.77 7.23 -18.11
CA ILE A 174 -10.10 6.07 -18.96
C ILE A 174 -11.26 6.40 -19.90
N ALA A 175 -12.31 7.05 -19.39
CA ALA A 175 -13.46 7.44 -20.20
C ALA A 175 -13.08 8.41 -21.34
N LYS A 176 -12.24 9.42 -21.06
CA LYS A 176 -11.69 10.34 -22.06
C LYS A 176 -10.85 9.61 -23.10
N LEU A 177 -9.96 8.71 -22.65
CA LEU A 177 -9.08 7.92 -23.52
C LEU A 177 -9.90 7.05 -24.48
N VAL A 178 -10.85 6.27 -23.97
CA VAL A 178 -11.73 5.42 -24.79
C VAL A 178 -12.57 6.24 -25.77
N SER A 179 -13.05 7.43 -25.35
CA SER A 179 -13.79 8.34 -26.23
C SER A 179 -12.89 8.87 -27.37
N SER A 180 -11.65 9.25 -27.06
CA SER A 180 -10.67 9.69 -28.04
C SER A 180 -10.32 8.58 -29.03
N MET A 181 -10.08 7.37 -28.55
CA MET A 181 -9.83 6.20 -29.41
C MET A 181 -10.97 6.00 -30.42
N LYS A 182 -12.22 6.05 -29.94
CA LYS A 182 -13.41 5.88 -30.77
C LYS A 182 -13.53 6.96 -31.85
N LEU A 183 -13.24 8.20 -31.51
CA LEU A 183 -13.25 9.33 -32.45
C LEU A 183 -12.17 9.21 -33.52
N ASN A 184 -11.03 8.62 -33.18
CA ASN A 184 -9.88 8.47 -34.08
C ASN A 184 -9.82 7.09 -34.75
N ASN A 185 -10.87 6.27 -34.66
CA ASN A 185 -10.94 4.90 -35.19
C ASN A 185 -9.74 4.03 -34.73
N LYS A 186 -9.44 4.10 -33.42
CA LYS A 186 -8.43 3.27 -32.77
C LYS A 186 -9.10 2.20 -31.93
N ASP A 187 -8.65 0.96 -32.09
CA ASP A 187 -9.23 -0.22 -31.41
C ASP A 187 -8.39 -0.67 -30.21
N GLU A 188 -7.10 -0.37 -30.20
CA GLU A 188 -6.19 -0.76 -29.13
C GLU A 188 -5.35 0.42 -28.63
N VAL A 189 -5.06 0.41 -27.34
CA VAL A 189 -4.09 1.29 -26.70
C VAL A 189 -3.28 0.51 -25.67
N GLU A 190 -1.98 0.73 -25.67
CA GLU A 190 -1.05 0.20 -24.67
C GLU A 190 0.06 1.22 -24.39
N PRO A 191 0.70 1.21 -23.19
CA PRO A 191 1.79 2.12 -22.90
C PRO A 191 3.04 1.76 -23.71
N LEU A 192 3.85 2.77 -24.03
CA LEU A 192 5.20 2.56 -24.51
C LEU A 192 6.06 2.01 -23.37
N GLU A 193 6.98 1.10 -23.66
CA GLU A 193 7.87 0.51 -22.67
C GLU A 193 8.72 1.56 -21.97
N GLU A 194 9.27 2.50 -22.72
CA GLU A 194 10.03 3.65 -22.17
C GLU A 194 9.21 4.50 -21.20
N ALA A 195 7.91 4.72 -21.50
CA ALA A 195 7.03 5.48 -20.60
C ALA A 195 6.79 4.75 -19.27
N VAL A 196 6.66 3.41 -19.30
CA VAL A 196 6.53 2.58 -18.10
C VAL A 196 7.81 2.58 -17.28
N GLU A 197 8.98 2.49 -17.93
CA GLU A 197 10.27 2.54 -17.24
C GLU A 197 10.51 3.91 -16.60
N ASN A 198 10.30 4.99 -17.35
CA ASN A 198 10.41 6.36 -16.85
C ASN A 198 9.47 6.63 -15.66
N TRP A 199 8.24 6.10 -15.68
CA TRP A 199 7.33 6.20 -14.55
C TRP A 199 7.81 5.40 -13.34
N THR A 200 8.30 4.20 -13.57
CA THR A 200 8.88 3.34 -12.52
C THR A 200 10.06 4.03 -11.83
N ASP A 201 10.96 4.65 -12.60
CA ASP A 201 12.10 5.40 -12.06
C ASP A 201 11.64 6.62 -11.25
N LYS A 202 10.63 7.36 -11.71
CA LYS A 202 10.03 8.45 -10.93
C LYS A 202 9.44 7.94 -9.61
N CYS A 203 8.73 6.80 -9.60
CA CYS A 203 8.23 6.19 -8.37
C CYS A 203 9.37 5.79 -7.42
N ASN A 204 10.47 5.26 -7.94
CA ASN A 204 11.64 4.92 -7.15
C ASN A 204 12.26 6.15 -6.48
N VAL A 205 12.46 7.23 -7.24
CA VAL A 205 12.99 8.50 -6.70
C VAL A 205 12.01 9.14 -5.71
N SER A 206 10.70 9.10 -6.00
CA SER A 206 9.67 9.70 -5.14
C SER A 206 9.64 9.16 -3.72
N SER A 207 10.12 7.94 -3.50
CA SER A 207 10.14 7.30 -2.18
C SER A 207 11.36 7.64 -1.33
N ASP A 208 12.40 8.25 -1.94
CA ASP A 208 13.64 8.54 -1.21
C ASP A 208 13.40 9.59 -0.10
N GLY A 209 13.93 9.31 1.08
CA GLY A 209 13.78 10.18 2.26
C GLY A 209 12.40 10.15 2.92
N LYS A 210 11.43 9.42 2.39
CA LYS A 210 10.09 9.37 2.96
C LYS A 210 10.04 8.47 4.20
N ILE A 211 9.15 8.81 5.14
CA ILE A 211 8.98 8.06 6.40
C ILE A 211 8.60 6.60 6.20
N TRP A 212 7.91 6.29 5.11
CA TRP A 212 7.48 4.92 4.78
C TRP A 212 8.63 3.94 4.57
N LEU A 213 9.85 4.43 4.37
CA LEU A 213 11.07 3.61 4.35
C LEU A 213 11.57 3.24 5.77
N GLN A 214 11.03 3.87 6.82
CA GLN A 214 11.55 3.75 8.18
C GLN A 214 10.88 2.65 9.01
N CYS A 215 9.81 2.03 8.52
CA CYS A 215 9.13 0.93 9.21
C CYS A 215 8.77 -0.22 8.27
N ASN A 216 8.36 -1.33 8.85
CA ASN A 216 7.77 -2.42 8.08
C ASN A 216 6.30 -2.09 7.82
N ASN A 217 5.94 -1.94 6.55
CA ASN A 217 4.59 -1.62 6.10
C ASN A 217 4.30 -2.30 4.74
N TRP A 218 3.04 -2.38 4.36
CA TRP A 218 2.62 -3.03 3.12
C TRP A 218 2.86 -2.17 1.86
N TYR A 219 3.15 -0.88 2.01
CA TYR A 219 3.47 0.03 0.89
C TYR A 219 4.80 -0.30 0.23
N MET A 220 5.70 -0.89 1.02
CA MET A 220 7.04 -1.26 0.60
C MET A 220 7.17 -2.78 0.65
N LYS A 221 7.36 -3.41 -0.48
CA LYS A 221 7.61 -4.85 -0.56
C LYS A 221 8.96 -5.21 0.08
N GLY A 222 9.00 -6.36 0.74
CA GLY A 222 10.16 -6.82 1.49
C GLY A 222 10.18 -6.36 2.94
N THR A 223 10.73 -7.17 3.81
CA THR A 223 10.89 -6.91 5.25
C THR A 223 12.19 -6.15 5.54
N LYS A 224 12.34 -5.66 6.78
CA LYS A 224 13.66 -5.14 7.24
C LYS A 224 14.75 -6.20 7.13
N ASP A 225 14.40 -7.46 7.29
CA ASP A 225 15.35 -8.58 7.18
C ASP A 225 15.81 -8.79 5.73
N ASP A 226 14.96 -8.49 4.75
CA ASP A 226 15.34 -8.51 3.34
C ASP A 226 16.37 -7.43 3.00
N GLN A 227 16.31 -6.26 3.65
CA GLN A 227 17.34 -5.22 3.53
C GLN A 227 18.67 -5.65 4.13
N SER A 228 18.65 -6.27 5.31
CA SER A 228 19.87 -6.82 5.94
C SER A 228 20.48 -7.96 5.13
N ALA A 229 19.69 -8.68 4.35
CA ALA A 229 20.13 -9.69 3.39
C ALA A 229 20.56 -9.12 2.02
N GLY A 230 20.65 -7.80 1.86
CA GLY A 230 21.05 -7.13 0.61
C GLY A 230 19.96 -7.13 -0.48
N ARG A 231 18.72 -7.47 -0.15
CA ARG A 231 17.60 -7.39 -1.08
C ARG A 231 16.96 -6.00 -1.03
N SER A 232 16.82 -5.37 -2.19
CA SER A 232 16.12 -4.08 -2.30
C SER A 232 14.63 -4.26 -2.00
N ARG A 233 14.08 -3.38 -1.15
CA ARG A 233 12.62 -3.31 -0.99
C ARG A 233 12.00 -2.79 -2.29
N SER A 234 11.08 -3.53 -2.85
CA SER A 234 10.35 -3.10 -4.04
C SER A 234 9.47 -1.89 -3.72
N LYS A 235 9.66 -0.82 -4.47
CA LYS A 235 8.91 0.43 -4.34
C LYS A 235 7.73 0.37 -5.31
N SER A 236 6.56 0.03 -4.80
CA SER A 236 5.38 -0.22 -5.63
C SER A 236 4.33 0.90 -5.59
N MET A 237 4.71 2.09 -5.11
CA MET A 237 3.78 3.22 -4.94
C MET A 237 4.40 4.54 -5.40
N TRP A 238 3.52 5.45 -5.83
CA TRP A 238 3.85 6.86 -5.99
C TRP A 238 3.89 7.51 -4.61
N MET A 239 5.02 8.05 -4.18
CA MET A 239 5.25 8.56 -2.82
C MET A 239 5.26 10.09 -2.72
N GLU A 240 4.78 10.78 -3.74
CA GLU A 240 4.53 12.23 -3.72
C GLU A 240 3.06 12.56 -3.50
N SER A 241 2.70 13.84 -3.54
CA SER A 241 1.32 14.28 -3.31
C SER A 241 0.33 13.73 -4.34
N HIS A 242 -0.94 13.67 -3.95
CA HIS A 242 -2.02 13.31 -4.87
C HIS A 242 -2.12 14.28 -6.06
N GLU A 243 -1.94 15.58 -5.81
CA GLU A 243 -1.92 16.59 -6.86
C GLU A 243 -0.80 16.34 -7.88
N SER A 244 0.39 15.98 -7.41
CA SER A 244 1.52 15.63 -8.27
C SER A 244 1.20 14.42 -9.15
N TYR A 245 0.53 13.39 -8.60
CA TYR A 245 0.06 12.26 -9.39
C TYR A 245 -0.94 12.69 -10.47
N LEU A 246 -1.92 13.51 -10.10
CA LEU A 246 -2.93 14.00 -11.06
C LEU A 246 -2.30 14.82 -12.19
N ASN A 247 -1.27 15.63 -11.90
CA ASN A 247 -0.55 16.38 -12.92
C ASN A 247 0.11 15.45 -13.95
N HIS A 248 0.62 14.29 -13.53
CA HIS A 248 1.13 13.27 -14.46
C HIS A 248 0.01 12.61 -15.25
N LEU A 249 -1.06 12.21 -14.60
CA LEU A 249 -2.20 11.54 -15.24
C LEU A 249 -2.94 12.45 -16.22
N LEU A 250 -3.22 13.69 -15.83
CA LEU A 250 -4.00 14.65 -16.62
C LEU A 250 -3.13 15.37 -17.65
N GLY A 251 -1.86 15.64 -17.35
CA GLY A 251 -0.91 16.18 -18.31
C GLY A 251 -0.68 15.25 -19.50
N GLY A 252 -0.74 13.94 -19.27
CA GLY A 252 -0.83 12.96 -20.35
C GLY A 252 -2.14 12.99 -21.13
N ALA A 253 -3.24 13.48 -20.51
CA ALA A 253 -4.55 13.60 -21.16
C ALA A 253 -4.70 14.82 -22.07
N ASP A 254 -3.89 15.86 -21.88
CA ASP A 254 -4.04 17.16 -22.56
C ASP A 254 -3.20 17.31 -23.85
N GLY A 255 -2.63 16.23 -24.40
CA GLY A 255 -2.01 16.26 -25.72
C GLY A 255 -0.64 15.60 -25.87
N HIS A 256 -0.08 14.99 -24.84
CA HIS A 256 1.18 14.21 -24.91
C HIS A 256 0.94 12.69 -24.82
N GLN A 257 -0.29 12.23 -25.09
CA GLN A 257 -0.62 10.80 -25.05
C GLN A 257 0.16 10.00 -26.10
N ASP A 258 0.39 10.60 -27.26
CA ASP A 258 1.12 9.96 -28.37
C ASP A 258 2.60 9.68 -28.02
N ASP A 259 3.16 10.42 -27.06
CA ASP A 259 4.53 10.21 -26.58
C ASP A 259 4.62 9.11 -25.49
N LEU A 260 3.50 8.70 -24.93
CA LEU A 260 3.44 7.74 -23.80
C LEU A 260 2.65 6.48 -24.11
N LEU A 261 1.72 6.56 -25.08
CA LEU A 261 0.81 5.50 -25.44
C LEU A 261 0.93 5.18 -26.94
N LYS A 262 0.81 3.90 -27.26
CA LYS A 262 0.76 3.39 -28.61
C LYS A 262 -0.67 3.01 -28.95
N PHE A 263 -1.15 3.52 -30.09
CA PHE A 263 -2.51 3.30 -30.58
C PHE A 263 -2.50 2.50 -31.89
N SER A 264 -3.38 1.52 -32.01
CA SER A 264 -3.58 0.78 -33.26
C SER A 264 -5.06 0.55 -33.58
#